data_42fb87c38a7a7e777fe206127bc9de5b
#
_entry.id   42fb87c38a7a7e777fe206127bc9de5b
#
_cell.length_a   1.000
_cell.length_b   1.000
_cell.length_c   1.000
_cell.angle_alpha   90.00
_cell.angle_beta   90.00
_cell.angle_gamma   90.00
#
_symmetry.space_group_name_H-M   'P 1'
#
loop_
_entity.id
_entity.type
_entity.pdbx_description
1 polymer ?
#
loop_
_entity_poly.entity_id
_entity_poly.type
_entity_poly.pdbx_seq_one_letter_code
_entity_poly.pdbx_strand_id
1 'polypeptide(L)'
;MNCLRMIAAAVTVAFAGGALGANVTLRASHQFPGGKGDVRDEMVQMIARDAKAANVGLEVQVYPGAALFKANEQWNALVNGQLDISSFPLDYASGKVRSFGATLMPGLVRNHERAARLNDSPFMKDIKAQIEKAGVVVLADAWLAGAVASKKGCIRKPEDLKGVKIRSAGPTFAHMWQAAGASIVSVPSNEVYNALQTGVAEATDTSTGSMVSFRIYEQVKCVTAPGDNALWFMYEPVLMSKRSFDRLDKKQQEVLLAAGRKAQEYFAKEAPKLDDEMVKAFKEHKVEVVTLTPAEYDAWLKIAQQSSYPEFAKEVPDGKKLIDQALSVK
;
A
#
# COMPACT_ATOMS: atom_id res chain seq x y z
N MET A 1 87.23 -19.09 -15.86
CA MET A 1 86.32 -17.94 -15.96
C MET A 1 84.92 -18.51 -16.08
N ASN A 2 84.23 -18.67 -14.96
CA ASN A 2 82.87 -19.24 -14.88
C ASN A 2 81.86 -18.13 -14.68
N CYS A 3 81.01 -17.90 -15.70
CA CYS A 3 79.86 -16.98 -15.60
C CYS A 3 78.66 -17.74 -15.00
N LEU A 4 78.31 -17.38 -13.77
CA LEU A 4 77.10 -17.82 -13.08
C LEU A 4 75.92 -16.97 -13.58
N ARG A 5 74.96 -17.59 -14.29
CA ARG A 5 73.71 -16.96 -14.65
C ARG A 5 72.67 -17.15 -13.51
N MET A 6 72.32 -16.07 -12.80
CA MET A 6 71.20 -16.08 -11.89
C MET A 6 69.90 -15.92 -12.70
N ILE A 7 69.01 -16.90 -12.58
CA ILE A 7 67.63 -16.80 -13.06
C ILE A 7 66.79 -16.26 -11.93
N ALA A 8 66.29 -15.02 -12.07
CA ALA A 8 65.32 -14.43 -11.15
C ALA A 8 63.92 -14.89 -11.58
N ALA A 9 63.26 -15.73 -10.77
CA ALA A 9 61.87 -16.10 -10.96
C ALA A 9 60.98 -15.01 -10.37
N ALA A 10 60.30 -14.26 -11.21
CA ALA A 10 59.30 -13.32 -10.80
C ALA A 10 57.99 -14.06 -10.44
N VAL A 11 57.64 -14.12 -9.17
CA VAL A 11 56.34 -14.62 -8.70
C VAL A 11 55.31 -13.49 -8.86
N THR A 12 54.46 -13.61 -9.88
CA THR A 12 53.34 -12.70 -10.06
C THR A 12 52.19 -13.17 -9.16
N VAL A 13 52.02 -12.49 -8.04
CA VAL A 13 50.84 -12.71 -7.17
C VAL A 13 49.67 -11.96 -7.83
N ALA A 14 48.78 -12.69 -8.49
CA ALA A 14 47.51 -12.15 -8.98
C ALA A 14 46.61 -11.90 -7.79
N PHE A 15 46.50 -10.66 -7.33
CA PHE A 15 45.43 -10.21 -6.48
C PHE A 15 44.11 -10.28 -7.30
N ALA A 16 43.32 -11.32 -7.04
CA ALA A 16 41.94 -11.34 -7.42
C ALA A 16 41.22 -10.30 -6.53
N GLY A 17 41.29 -9.05 -6.93
CA GLY A 17 40.47 -7.97 -6.34
C GLY A 17 39.03 -8.27 -6.70
N GLY A 18 38.28 -8.89 -5.79
CA GLY A 18 36.84 -8.89 -5.87
C GLY A 18 36.39 -7.43 -5.93
N ALA A 19 35.76 -7.03 -7.02
CA ALA A 19 35.14 -5.73 -7.13
C ALA A 19 34.09 -5.64 -6.01
N LEU A 20 34.46 -4.99 -4.89
CA LEU A 20 33.50 -4.55 -3.90
C LEU A 20 32.56 -3.60 -4.64
N GLY A 21 31.32 -4.01 -4.84
CA GLY A 21 30.29 -3.15 -5.41
C GLY A 21 30.27 -1.81 -4.70
N ALA A 22 30.05 -0.73 -5.42
CA ALA A 22 29.97 0.60 -4.82
C ALA A 22 28.93 0.59 -3.69
N ASN A 23 29.29 1.19 -2.54
CA ASN A 23 28.32 1.36 -1.43
C ASN A 23 27.17 2.23 -1.92
N VAL A 24 25.96 1.69 -1.88
CA VAL A 24 24.73 2.37 -2.30
C VAL A 24 23.84 2.56 -1.08
N THR A 25 23.43 3.81 -0.84
CA THR A 25 22.41 4.14 0.16
C THR A 25 21.13 4.53 -0.55
N LEU A 26 20.05 3.78 -0.27
CA LEU A 26 18.70 4.05 -0.74
C LEU A 26 17.89 4.76 0.34
N ARG A 27 17.01 5.67 -0.08
CA ARG A 27 16.08 6.35 0.82
C ARG A 27 14.69 5.78 0.66
N ALA A 28 14.11 5.34 1.78
CA ALA A 28 12.74 4.85 1.85
C ALA A 28 11.89 5.84 2.66
N SER A 29 10.72 6.24 2.15
CA SER A 29 9.80 7.09 2.89
C SER A 29 8.36 6.64 2.67
N HIS A 30 7.56 6.67 3.75
CA HIS A 30 6.14 6.34 3.73
C HIS A 30 5.38 7.18 4.77
N GLN A 31 4.04 7.23 4.67
CA GLN A 31 3.20 8.05 5.54
C GLN A 31 2.93 7.46 6.92
N PHE A 32 3.20 6.18 7.14
CA PHE A 32 2.85 5.44 8.34
C PHE A 32 3.77 5.77 9.51
N PRO A 33 3.28 5.73 10.77
CA PRO A 33 4.11 6.00 11.94
C PRO A 33 5.22 4.96 12.09
N GLY A 34 6.45 5.43 12.34
CA GLY A 34 7.58 4.57 12.58
C GLY A 34 7.75 4.18 14.05
N GLY A 35 8.29 2.98 14.30
CA GLY A 35 8.68 2.54 15.63
C GLY A 35 7.51 2.31 16.61
N LYS A 36 6.28 2.20 16.12
CA LYS A 36 5.05 2.02 16.92
C LYS A 36 4.25 0.78 16.54
N GLY A 37 4.86 -0.20 15.89
CA GLY A 37 4.22 -1.46 15.53
C GLY A 37 3.35 -1.42 14.29
N ASP A 38 3.40 -0.36 13.47
CA ASP A 38 2.70 -0.38 12.17
C ASP A 38 3.36 -1.38 11.24
N VAL A 39 2.60 -2.38 10.79
CA VAL A 39 3.11 -3.48 9.96
C VAL A 39 3.65 -3.02 8.61
N ARG A 40 3.22 -1.86 8.12
CA ARG A 40 3.68 -1.27 6.85
C ARG A 40 5.05 -0.61 7.02
N ASP A 41 5.28 0.05 8.16
CA ASP A 41 6.63 0.50 8.54
C ASP A 41 7.56 -0.71 8.70
N GLU A 42 7.10 -1.75 9.41
CA GLU A 42 7.89 -2.95 9.66
C GLU A 42 8.31 -3.67 8.36
N MET A 43 7.44 -3.73 7.33
CA MET A 43 7.84 -4.26 6.02
C MET A 43 9.08 -3.54 5.45
N VAL A 44 9.08 -2.21 5.50
CA VAL A 44 10.19 -1.39 4.98
C VAL A 44 11.43 -1.53 5.86
N GLN A 45 11.25 -1.60 7.18
CA GLN A 45 12.34 -1.86 8.14
C GLN A 45 12.97 -3.25 7.96
N MET A 46 12.16 -4.28 7.65
CA MET A 46 12.66 -5.63 7.31
C MET A 46 13.53 -5.59 6.07
N ILE A 47 13.08 -4.92 5.01
CA ILE A 47 13.87 -4.75 3.78
C ILE A 47 15.19 -4.05 4.09
N ALA A 48 15.17 -3.03 4.93
CA ALA A 48 16.38 -2.29 5.33
C ALA A 48 17.35 -3.17 6.11
N ARG A 49 16.86 -3.95 7.07
CA ARG A 49 17.69 -4.88 7.86
C ARG A 49 18.30 -5.98 7.00
N ASP A 50 17.50 -6.59 6.12
CA ASP A 50 17.97 -7.67 5.24
C ASP A 50 18.99 -7.16 4.21
N ALA A 51 18.77 -5.97 3.64
CA ALA A 51 19.73 -5.34 2.74
C ALA A 51 21.10 -5.12 3.41
N LYS A 52 21.09 -4.60 4.65
CA LYS A 52 22.29 -4.39 5.46
C LYS A 52 22.97 -5.71 5.84
N ALA A 53 22.20 -6.70 6.27
CA ALA A 53 22.70 -8.02 6.70
C ALA A 53 23.34 -8.80 5.55
N ALA A 54 22.92 -8.59 4.31
CA ALA A 54 23.47 -9.24 3.13
C ALA A 54 24.93 -8.85 2.82
N ASN A 55 25.42 -7.75 3.40
CA ASN A 55 26.79 -7.24 3.24
C ASN A 55 27.26 -7.13 1.78
N VAL A 56 26.37 -6.58 0.94
CA VAL A 56 26.62 -6.37 -0.51
C VAL A 56 26.84 -4.87 -0.83
N GLY A 57 27.24 -4.06 0.14
CA GLY A 57 27.40 -2.62 -0.03
C GLY A 57 26.07 -1.89 -0.24
N LEU A 58 24.96 -2.41 0.29
CA LEU A 58 23.62 -1.84 0.16
C LEU A 58 23.06 -1.46 1.54
N GLU A 59 22.61 -0.23 1.69
CA GLU A 59 21.94 0.28 2.87
C GLU A 59 20.62 0.95 2.47
N VAL A 60 19.58 0.77 3.28
CA VAL A 60 18.29 1.46 3.14
C VAL A 60 18.03 2.29 4.39
N GLN A 61 17.91 3.61 4.21
CA GLN A 61 17.56 4.54 5.28
C GLN A 61 16.05 4.79 5.23
N VAL A 62 15.35 4.50 6.32
CA VAL A 62 13.89 4.60 6.40
C VAL A 62 13.47 5.90 7.09
N TYR A 63 12.56 6.63 6.46
CA TYR A 63 12.01 7.91 6.90
C TYR A 63 10.48 7.79 6.98
N PRO A 64 9.93 7.30 8.12
CA PRO A 64 8.50 7.13 8.33
C PRO A 64 7.78 8.47 8.55
N GLY A 65 6.44 8.42 8.60
CA GLY A 65 5.61 9.58 8.93
C GLY A 65 5.64 10.70 7.88
N ALA A 66 5.91 10.37 6.61
CA ALA A 66 6.05 11.33 5.50
C ALA A 66 7.19 12.35 5.70
N ALA A 67 8.27 11.96 6.39
CA ALA A 67 9.35 12.86 6.78
C ALA A 67 10.16 13.43 5.60
N LEU A 68 10.24 12.72 4.45
CA LEU A 68 10.94 13.22 3.24
C LEU A 68 9.99 13.79 2.19
N PHE A 69 8.86 13.11 1.96
CA PHE A 69 7.87 13.48 0.97
C PHE A 69 6.46 13.30 1.54
N LYS A 70 5.57 14.26 1.28
CA LYS A 70 4.16 14.09 1.62
C LYS A 70 3.57 12.85 0.93
N ALA A 71 2.57 12.25 1.54
CA ALA A 71 2.01 10.98 1.05
C ALA A 71 1.61 11.02 -0.43
N ASN A 72 0.97 12.10 -0.87
CA ASN A 72 0.53 12.29 -2.25
C ASN A 72 1.65 12.68 -3.24
N GLU A 73 2.86 12.99 -2.75
CA GLU A 73 4.03 13.33 -3.58
C GLU A 73 4.92 12.12 -3.84
N GLN A 74 4.83 11.06 -3.00
CA GLN A 74 5.75 9.92 -3.03
C GLN A 74 5.75 9.18 -4.37
N TRP A 75 4.59 9.04 -5.03
CA TRP A 75 4.54 8.43 -6.36
C TRP A 75 5.40 9.18 -7.39
N ASN A 76 5.24 10.50 -7.47
CA ASN A 76 6.04 11.29 -8.41
C ASN A 76 7.53 11.25 -8.05
N ALA A 77 7.86 11.23 -6.75
CA ALA A 77 9.24 11.12 -6.28
C ALA A 77 9.87 9.77 -6.67
N LEU A 78 9.12 8.64 -6.60
CA LEU A 78 9.56 7.33 -7.10
C LEU A 78 9.79 7.34 -8.61
N VAL A 79 8.82 7.81 -9.40
CA VAL A 79 8.90 7.86 -10.86
C VAL A 79 10.11 8.70 -11.31
N ASN A 80 10.38 9.82 -10.63
CA ASN A 80 11.49 10.71 -10.96
C ASN A 80 12.84 10.28 -10.35
N GLY A 81 12.88 9.22 -9.52
CA GLY A 81 14.11 8.78 -8.85
C GLY A 81 14.59 9.69 -7.74
N GLN A 82 13.72 10.55 -7.20
CA GLN A 82 13.97 11.41 -6.06
C GLN A 82 13.79 10.69 -4.72
N LEU A 83 12.96 9.64 -4.72
CA LEU A 83 12.76 8.68 -3.65
C LEU A 83 13.03 7.28 -4.22
N ASP A 84 13.69 6.42 -3.43
CA ASP A 84 14.06 5.09 -3.90
C ASP A 84 12.99 4.05 -3.58
N ILE A 85 12.43 4.05 -2.35
CA ILE A 85 11.46 3.06 -1.87
C ILE A 85 10.32 3.74 -1.11
N SER A 86 9.09 3.21 -1.25
CA SER A 86 7.93 3.62 -0.45
C SER A 86 6.95 2.47 -0.24
N SER A 87 6.41 2.34 0.97
CA SER A 87 5.15 1.63 1.20
C SER A 87 4.02 2.61 0.89
N PHE A 88 3.25 2.34 -0.19
CA PHE A 88 2.44 3.36 -0.84
C PHE A 88 1.04 2.86 -1.21
N PRO A 89 -0.05 3.52 -0.74
CA PRO A 89 -1.40 3.25 -1.21
C PRO A 89 -1.52 3.53 -2.72
N LEU A 90 -1.64 2.48 -3.53
CA LEU A 90 -1.50 2.61 -4.98
C LEU A 90 -2.57 3.53 -5.62
N ASP A 91 -3.77 3.56 -5.06
CA ASP A 91 -4.86 4.40 -5.55
C ASP A 91 -4.58 5.91 -5.45
N TYR A 92 -3.67 6.37 -4.58
CA TYR A 92 -3.23 7.77 -4.56
C TYR A 92 -2.58 8.21 -5.88
N ALA A 93 -2.06 7.25 -6.66
CA ALA A 93 -1.53 7.50 -7.99
C ALA A 93 -2.58 7.36 -9.11
N SER A 94 -3.86 7.04 -8.81
CA SER A 94 -4.91 6.85 -9.82
C SER A 94 -5.21 8.12 -10.64
N GLY A 95 -4.92 9.30 -10.10
CA GLY A 95 -4.95 10.55 -10.87
C GLY A 95 -3.89 10.63 -11.99
N LYS A 96 -2.84 9.80 -11.93
CA LYS A 96 -1.78 9.68 -12.94
C LYS A 96 -1.94 8.44 -13.82
N VAL A 97 -2.33 7.33 -13.21
CA VAL A 97 -2.58 6.05 -13.88
C VAL A 97 -3.96 5.56 -13.41
N ARG A 98 -4.98 5.89 -14.17
CA ARG A 98 -6.40 5.69 -13.77
C ARG A 98 -6.75 4.24 -13.43
N SER A 99 -6.12 3.28 -14.10
CA SER A 99 -6.32 1.85 -13.84
C SER A 99 -5.95 1.40 -12.42
N PHE A 100 -5.09 2.15 -11.71
CA PHE A 100 -4.78 1.84 -10.31
C PHE A 100 -6.00 1.95 -9.39
N GLY A 101 -6.99 2.75 -9.75
CA GLY A 101 -8.27 2.81 -9.04
C GLY A 101 -9.02 1.47 -8.97
N ALA A 102 -8.71 0.50 -9.86
CA ALA A 102 -9.27 -0.85 -9.77
C ALA A 102 -8.85 -1.59 -8.49
N THR A 103 -7.69 -1.27 -7.92
CA THR A 103 -7.21 -1.89 -6.68
C THR A 103 -7.98 -1.43 -5.44
N LEU A 104 -8.85 -0.44 -5.59
CA LEU A 104 -9.74 0.07 -4.53
C LEU A 104 -11.22 -0.09 -4.90
N MET A 105 -11.55 -0.89 -5.91
CA MET A 105 -12.94 -1.04 -6.37
C MET A 105 -13.81 -1.72 -5.30
N PRO A 106 -14.95 -1.12 -4.90
CA PRO A 106 -15.84 -1.71 -3.90
C PRO A 106 -16.32 -3.11 -4.30
N GLY A 107 -16.31 -4.05 -3.36
CA GLY A 107 -16.77 -5.41 -3.56
C GLY A 107 -15.84 -6.32 -4.39
N LEU A 108 -14.74 -5.80 -4.94
CA LEU A 108 -13.82 -6.58 -5.75
C LEU A 108 -12.99 -7.55 -4.89
N VAL A 109 -12.52 -7.09 -3.75
CA VAL A 109 -11.76 -7.87 -2.76
C VAL A 109 -12.55 -7.87 -1.45
N ARG A 110 -12.95 -9.06 -0.98
CA ARG A 110 -13.86 -9.20 0.16
C ARG A 110 -13.18 -9.70 1.43
N ASN A 111 -12.07 -10.42 1.29
CA ASN A 111 -11.34 -11.01 2.41
C ASN A 111 -9.86 -11.21 2.05
N HIS A 112 -9.05 -11.50 3.07
CA HIS A 112 -7.60 -11.67 2.94
C HIS A 112 -7.23 -12.85 2.02
N GLU A 113 -7.99 -13.93 2.04
CA GLU A 113 -7.73 -15.09 1.20
C GLU A 113 -7.89 -14.75 -0.29
N ARG A 114 -8.94 -14.01 -0.64
CA ARG A 114 -9.13 -13.53 -2.01
C ARG A 114 -8.05 -12.51 -2.40
N ALA A 115 -7.65 -11.63 -1.47
CA ALA A 115 -6.55 -10.68 -1.69
C ALA A 115 -5.24 -11.41 -2.02
N ALA A 116 -4.92 -12.48 -1.30
CA ALA A 116 -3.75 -13.31 -1.56
C ALA A 116 -3.80 -13.96 -2.96
N ARG A 117 -4.95 -14.54 -3.35
CA ARG A 117 -5.11 -15.13 -4.69
C ARG A 117 -4.99 -14.13 -5.83
N LEU A 118 -5.35 -12.86 -5.59
CA LEU A 118 -5.23 -11.81 -6.60
C LEU A 118 -3.78 -11.53 -6.99
N ASN A 119 -2.81 -11.66 -6.09
CA ASN A 119 -1.42 -11.30 -6.34
C ASN A 119 -0.81 -11.96 -7.59
N ASP A 120 -1.23 -13.19 -7.91
CA ASP A 120 -0.76 -13.96 -9.06
C ASP A 120 -1.75 -14.00 -10.23
N SER A 121 -2.86 -13.28 -10.09
CA SER A 121 -3.93 -13.24 -11.11
C SER A 121 -3.54 -12.43 -12.35
N PRO A 122 -4.22 -12.65 -13.49
CA PRO A 122 -4.08 -11.80 -14.68
C PRO A 122 -4.34 -10.31 -14.36
N PHE A 123 -5.31 -10.02 -13.49
CA PHE A 123 -5.60 -8.66 -13.03
C PHE A 123 -4.37 -7.99 -12.43
N MET A 124 -3.71 -8.62 -11.44
CA MET A 124 -2.54 -8.03 -10.80
C MET A 124 -1.30 -8.05 -11.71
N LYS A 125 -1.19 -8.99 -12.64
CA LYS A 125 -0.16 -8.93 -13.67
C LYS A 125 -0.29 -7.68 -14.55
N ASP A 126 -1.51 -7.34 -14.97
CA ASP A 126 -1.78 -6.13 -15.75
C ASP A 126 -1.51 -4.86 -14.92
N ILE A 127 -1.91 -4.82 -13.64
CA ILE A 127 -1.62 -3.69 -12.73
C ILE A 127 -0.10 -3.52 -12.53
N LYS A 128 0.63 -4.60 -12.23
CA LYS A 128 2.09 -4.57 -12.04
C LYS A 128 2.84 -4.15 -13.32
N ALA A 129 2.38 -4.59 -14.48
CA ALA A 129 2.94 -4.15 -15.76
C ALA A 129 2.76 -2.63 -15.98
N GLN A 130 1.64 -2.06 -15.54
CA GLN A 130 1.42 -0.62 -15.61
C GLN A 130 2.25 0.16 -14.58
N ILE A 131 2.47 -0.39 -13.38
CA ILE A 131 3.41 0.15 -12.39
C ILE A 131 4.80 0.21 -12.99
N GLU A 132 5.27 -0.88 -13.62
CA GLU A 132 6.59 -0.96 -14.24
C GLU A 132 6.72 0.01 -15.44
N LYS A 133 5.71 0.10 -16.29
CA LYS A 133 5.65 1.06 -17.40
C LYS A 133 5.73 2.51 -16.92
N ALA A 134 5.21 2.79 -15.73
CA ALA A 134 5.31 4.12 -15.11
C ALA A 134 6.68 4.40 -14.49
N GLY A 135 7.62 3.44 -14.50
CA GLY A 135 8.98 3.60 -13.98
C GLY A 135 9.12 3.22 -12.50
N VAL A 136 8.28 2.31 -12.01
CA VAL A 136 8.29 1.83 -10.62
C VAL A 136 8.28 0.29 -10.59
N VAL A 137 8.94 -0.32 -9.61
CA VAL A 137 9.01 -1.77 -9.40
C VAL A 137 8.29 -2.12 -8.11
N VAL A 138 7.56 -3.23 -8.09
CA VAL A 138 6.94 -3.79 -6.88
C VAL A 138 7.95 -4.70 -6.18
N LEU A 139 8.28 -4.40 -4.92
CA LEU A 139 9.14 -5.25 -4.08
C LEU A 139 8.32 -6.22 -3.24
N ALA A 140 7.13 -5.80 -2.76
CA ALA A 140 6.25 -6.61 -1.93
C ALA A 140 4.79 -6.24 -2.18
N ASP A 141 3.92 -7.24 -2.32
CA ASP A 141 2.47 -7.04 -2.36
C ASP A 141 1.93 -6.91 -0.92
N ALA A 142 0.96 -6.01 -0.73
CA ALA A 142 0.29 -5.85 0.56
C ALA A 142 -1.16 -5.40 0.36
N TRP A 143 -2.10 -6.11 1.01
CA TRP A 143 -3.53 -5.80 0.98
C TRP A 143 -4.08 -5.69 2.40
N LEU A 144 -4.81 -4.62 2.67
CA LEU A 144 -5.50 -4.40 3.94
C LEU A 144 -7.00 -4.28 3.72
N ALA A 145 -7.75 -4.83 4.66
CA ALA A 145 -9.19 -4.59 4.74
C ALA A 145 -9.47 -3.14 5.11
N GLY A 146 -10.56 -2.61 4.58
CA GLY A 146 -11.03 -1.28 4.88
C GLY A 146 -12.19 -1.26 5.85
N ALA A 147 -12.26 -0.18 6.61
CA ALA A 147 -13.36 0.14 7.52
C ALA A 147 -13.89 1.54 7.27
N VAL A 148 -15.08 1.83 7.78
CA VAL A 148 -15.71 3.17 7.70
C VAL A 148 -16.02 3.66 9.11
N ALA A 149 -15.55 4.85 9.47
CA ALA A 149 -15.77 5.41 10.79
C ALA A 149 -16.49 6.77 10.71
N SER A 150 -17.34 7.08 11.71
CA SER A 150 -18.19 8.27 11.71
C SER A 150 -18.26 8.92 13.08
N LYS A 151 -18.34 10.25 13.11
CA LYS A 151 -18.53 11.08 14.29
C LYS A 151 -19.97 11.06 14.84
N LYS A 152 -20.95 10.72 14.00
CA LYS A 152 -22.37 10.83 14.36
C LYS A 152 -23.00 9.49 14.73
N GLY A 153 -22.83 8.49 13.92
CA GLY A 153 -23.43 7.16 14.09
C GLY A 153 -22.87 6.18 13.11
N CYS A 154 -23.31 4.94 13.16
CA CYS A 154 -22.83 3.88 12.30
C CYS A 154 -23.30 4.08 10.86
N ILE A 155 -22.39 3.89 9.92
CA ILE A 155 -22.70 3.89 8.48
C ILE A 155 -22.90 2.43 8.08
N ARG A 156 -24.17 2.01 7.98
CA ARG A 156 -24.56 0.64 7.66
C ARG A 156 -25.13 0.51 6.25
N LYS A 157 -25.87 1.50 5.82
CA LYS A 157 -26.59 1.52 4.54
C LYS A 157 -26.38 2.83 3.80
N PRO A 158 -26.58 2.90 2.49
CA PRO A 158 -26.33 4.10 1.69
C PRO A 158 -27.00 5.38 2.22
N GLU A 159 -28.22 5.26 2.78
CA GLU A 159 -28.98 6.40 3.30
C GLU A 159 -28.29 7.08 4.50
N ASP A 160 -27.45 6.35 5.24
CA ASP A 160 -26.72 6.88 6.41
C ASP A 160 -25.64 7.91 6.00
N LEU A 161 -25.30 7.98 4.70
CA LEU A 161 -24.34 8.95 4.17
C LEU A 161 -24.97 10.20 3.57
N LYS A 162 -26.28 10.29 3.49
CA LYS A 162 -26.93 11.47 2.90
C LYS A 162 -26.53 12.75 3.62
N GLY A 163 -25.87 13.67 2.90
CA GLY A 163 -25.41 14.96 3.42
C GLY A 163 -24.18 14.89 4.34
N VAL A 164 -23.55 13.73 4.49
CA VAL A 164 -22.34 13.55 5.30
C VAL A 164 -21.09 13.95 4.52
N LYS A 165 -20.18 14.67 5.16
CA LYS A 165 -18.85 14.95 4.62
C LYS A 165 -17.95 13.78 4.95
N ILE A 166 -17.66 12.91 3.98
CA ILE A 166 -16.80 11.75 4.16
C ILE A 166 -15.44 11.93 3.50
N ARG A 167 -14.36 11.64 4.21
CA ARG A 167 -13.06 11.47 3.59
C ARG A 167 -13.05 10.16 2.83
N SER A 168 -12.60 10.18 1.58
CA SER A 168 -12.43 8.98 0.78
C SER A 168 -10.98 8.75 0.39
N ALA A 169 -10.57 7.48 0.40
CA ALA A 169 -9.22 7.06 0.08
C ALA A 169 -8.84 7.36 -1.38
N GLY A 170 -9.77 7.18 -2.32
CA GLY A 170 -9.51 7.41 -3.73
C GLY A 170 -10.77 7.65 -4.55
N PRO A 171 -10.62 8.12 -5.82
CA PRO A 171 -11.75 8.53 -6.65
C PRO A 171 -12.72 7.40 -6.97
N THR A 172 -12.22 6.19 -7.23
CA THR A 172 -13.06 5.02 -7.55
C THR A 172 -14.04 4.71 -6.41
N PHE A 173 -13.55 4.77 -5.16
CA PHE A 173 -14.40 4.56 -3.99
C PHE A 173 -15.29 5.76 -3.70
N ALA A 174 -14.80 6.98 -3.95
CA ALA A 174 -15.55 8.21 -3.78
C ALA A 174 -16.84 8.26 -4.63
N HIS A 175 -16.83 7.71 -5.83
CA HIS A 175 -18.04 7.63 -6.69
C HIS A 175 -19.19 6.91 -5.99
N MET A 176 -18.91 5.83 -5.26
CA MET A 176 -19.94 5.11 -4.47
C MET A 176 -20.50 6.00 -3.35
N TRP A 177 -19.63 6.70 -2.61
CA TRP A 177 -20.07 7.60 -1.55
C TRP A 177 -20.89 8.78 -2.07
N GLN A 178 -20.48 9.37 -3.20
CA GLN A 178 -21.24 10.44 -3.85
C GLN A 178 -22.61 9.96 -4.32
N ALA A 179 -22.69 8.76 -4.88
CA ALA A 179 -23.97 8.17 -5.32
C ALA A 179 -24.90 7.88 -4.11
N ALA A 180 -24.36 7.67 -2.92
CA ALA A 180 -25.11 7.56 -1.67
C ALA A 180 -25.47 8.94 -1.06
N GLY A 181 -25.09 10.06 -1.70
CA GLY A 181 -25.43 11.42 -1.28
C GLY A 181 -24.43 12.08 -0.35
N ALA A 182 -23.21 11.56 -0.23
CA ALA A 182 -22.13 12.17 0.55
C ALA A 182 -21.40 13.28 -0.22
N SER A 183 -20.77 14.18 0.52
CA SER A 183 -19.78 15.13 0.01
C SER A 183 -18.37 14.61 0.31
N ILE A 184 -17.48 14.62 -0.69
CA ILE A 184 -16.16 14.04 -0.59
C ILE A 184 -15.11 15.01 -0.09
N VAL A 185 -14.29 14.55 0.86
CA VAL A 185 -13.05 15.19 1.30
C VAL A 185 -11.89 14.29 0.85
N SER A 186 -10.92 14.85 0.13
CA SER A 186 -9.77 14.11 -0.39
C SER A 186 -8.50 14.56 0.32
N VAL A 187 -8.04 13.73 1.27
CA VAL A 187 -6.77 13.91 1.98
C VAL A 187 -6.13 12.54 2.20
N PRO A 188 -4.79 12.42 2.30
CA PRO A 188 -4.15 11.15 2.62
C PRO A 188 -4.48 10.69 4.06
N SER A 189 -4.29 9.39 4.34
CA SER A 189 -4.76 8.80 5.60
C SER A 189 -4.07 9.36 6.85
N ASN A 190 -2.83 9.83 6.75
CA ASN A 190 -2.13 10.50 7.85
C ASN A 190 -2.70 11.89 8.21
N GLU A 191 -3.57 12.46 7.39
CA GLU A 191 -4.24 13.74 7.65
C GLU A 191 -5.69 13.56 8.16
N VAL A 192 -6.20 12.33 8.16
CA VAL A 192 -7.60 12.02 8.52
C VAL A 192 -7.93 12.42 9.96
N TYR A 193 -7.02 12.17 10.90
CA TYR A 193 -7.23 12.54 12.29
C TYR A 193 -7.56 14.04 12.43
N ASN A 194 -6.74 14.90 11.81
CA ASN A 194 -6.96 16.34 11.83
C ASN A 194 -8.23 16.76 11.07
N ALA A 195 -8.52 16.12 9.93
CA ALA A 195 -9.74 16.42 9.17
C ALA A 195 -11.02 16.11 9.99
N LEU A 196 -11.02 15.01 10.74
CA LEU A 196 -12.11 14.67 11.66
C LEU A 196 -12.14 15.63 12.87
N GLN A 197 -10.99 15.90 13.48
CA GLN A 197 -10.89 16.78 14.65
C GLN A 197 -11.45 18.18 14.36
N THR A 198 -11.08 18.76 13.23
CA THR A 198 -11.48 20.12 12.82
C THR A 198 -12.88 20.19 12.17
N GLY A 199 -13.52 19.03 11.92
CA GLY A 199 -14.83 18.98 11.28
C GLY A 199 -14.80 19.21 9.76
N VAL A 200 -13.63 19.19 9.12
CA VAL A 200 -13.49 19.18 7.66
C VAL A 200 -14.13 17.90 7.09
N ALA A 201 -13.98 16.76 7.81
CA ALA A 201 -14.69 15.52 7.56
C ALA A 201 -15.51 15.12 8.80
N GLU A 202 -16.66 14.47 8.57
CA GLU A 202 -17.54 13.91 9.61
C GLU A 202 -17.45 12.40 9.66
N ALA A 203 -16.96 11.79 8.59
CA ALA A 203 -16.72 10.36 8.44
C ALA A 203 -15.47 10.11 7.60
N THR A 204 -14.98 8.88 7.62
CA THR A 204 -13.81 8.46 6.83
C THR A 204 -13.90 6.99 6.49
N ASP A 205 -13.43 6.64 5.29
CA ASP A 205 -12.95 5.32 4.99
C ASP A 205 -11.42 5.29 5.16
N THR A 206 -10.86 4.22 5.69
CA THR A 206 -9.43 3.95 5.67
C THR A 206 -9.16 2.49 6.04
N SER A 207 -7.93 1.98 5.83
CA SER A 207 -7.58 0.61 6.19
C SER A 207 -7.65 0.37 7.70
N THR A 208 -7.93 -0.87 8.11
CA THR A 208 -7.99 -1.27 9.53
C THR A 208 -6.71 -0.91 10.28
N GLY A 209 -5.54 -1.09 9.64
CA GLY A 209 -4.26 -0.64 10.19
C GLY A 209 -4.20 0.88 10.41
N SER A 210 -4.70 1.69 9.47
CA SER A 210 -4.72 3.15 9.60
C SER A 210 -5.70 3.62 10.66
N MET A 211 -6.83 2.93 10.85
CA MET A 211 -7.79 3.22 11.92
C MET A 211 -7.11 3.24 13.31
N VAL A 212 -6.17 2.31 13.53
CA VAL A 212 -5.41 2.19 14.78
C VAL A 212 -4.20 3.12 14.79
N SER A 213 -3.34 3.05 13.77
CA SER A 213 -2.06 3.77 13.73
C SER A 213 -2.23 5.29 13.79
N PHE A 214 -3.30 5.82 13.22
CA PHE A 214 -3.62 7.25 13.27
C PHE A 214 -4.65 7.61 14.34
N ARG A 215 -4.96 6.68 15.28
CA ARG A 215 -5.81 6.91 16.45
C ARG A 215 -7.20 7.46 16.10
N ILE A 216 -7.78 6.98 15.01
CA ILE A 216 -9.09 7.48 14.50
C ILE A 216 -10.20 7.27 15.53
N TYR A 217 -10.09 6.24 16.39
CA TYR A 217 -11.01 5.96 17.49
C TYR A 217 -11.22 7.12 18.47
N GLU A 218 -10.29 8.10 18.54
CA GLU A 218 -10.45 9.28 19.40
C GLU A 218 -11.42 10.32 18.82
N GLN A 219 -11.69 10.26 17.53
CA GLN A 219 -12.43 11.28 16.80
C GLN A 219 -13.84 10.84 16.37
N VAL A 220 -14.21 9.60 16.60
CA VAL A 220 -15.44 8.99 16.06
C VAL A 220 -16.26 8.31 17.15
N LYS A 221 -17.54 8.05 16.85
CA LYS A 221 -18.49 7.36 17.75
C LYS A 221 -18.82 5.94 17.30
N CYS A 222 -18.67 5.66 16.01
CA CYS A 222 -18.92 4.34 15.45
C CYS A 222 -17.92 4.01 14.34
N VAL A 223 -17.60 2.70 14.23
CA VAL A 223 -16.88 2.12 13.10
C VAL A 223 -17.66 0.94 12.54
N THR A 224 -17.81 0.90 11.22
CA THR A 224 -18.27 -0.26 10.47
C THR A 224 -17.04 -1.05 10.06
N ALA A 225 -16.81 -2.15 10.77
CA ALA A 225 -15.67 -3.05 10.59
C ALA A 225 -15.88 -3.97 9.37
N PRO A 226 -14.80 -4.52 8.76
CA PRO A 226 -14.90 -5.37 7.57
C PRO A 226 -15.73 -6.65 7.78
N GLY A 227 -15.65 -7.29 8.96
CA GLY A 227 -16.31 -8.58 9.20
C GLY A 227 -15.87 -9.66 8.21
N ASP A 228 -16.74 -10.65 7.95
CA ASP A 228 -16.46 -11.76 7.02
C ASP A 228 -16.43 -11.32 5.55
N ASN A 229 -17.07 -10.19 5.23
CA ASN A 229 -17.12 -9.60 3.90
C ASN A 229 -16.86 -8.10 3.99
N ALA A 230 -15.59 -7.72 3.79
CA ALA A 230 -15.23 -6.32 3.72
C ALA A 230 -15.78 -5.69 2.44
N LEU A 231 -16.32 -4.48 2.55
CA LEU A 231 -16.80 -3.74 1.39
C LEU A 231 -15.65 -3.41 0.42
N TRP A 232 -14.42 -3.33 0.92
CA TRP A 232 -13.24 -3.01 0.13
C TRP A 232 -11.95 -3.45 0.81
N PHE A 233 -10.92 -3.60 0.00
CA PHE A 233 -9.52 -3.75 0.40
C PHE A 233 -8.68 -2.69 -0.31
N MET A 234 -7.58 -2.30 0.30
CA MET A 234 -6.60 -1.38 -0.27
C MET A 234 -5.31 -2.13 -0.59
N TYR A 235 -4.78 -1.88 -1.77
CA TYR A 235 -3.46 -2.37 -2.17
C TYR A 235 -2.41 -1.33 -1.80
N GLU A 236 -1.55 -1.66 -0.82
CA GLU A 236 -0.49 -0.80 -0.26
C GLU A 236 0.90 -1.45 -0.43
N PRO A 237 1.37 -1.69 -1.65
CA PRO A 237 2.63 -2.39 -1.91
C PRO A 237 3.85 -1.61 -1.42
N VAL A 238 4.97 -2.32 -1.21
CA VAL A 238 6.28 -1.68 -1.17
C VAL A 238 6.78 -1.52 -2.59
N LEU A 239 6.96 -0.27 -2.99
CA LEU A 239 7.36 0.15 -4.32
C LEU A 239 8.79 0.68 -4.33
N MET A 240 9.49 0.51 -5.45
CA MET A 240 10.81 1.06 -5.67
C MET A 240 10.90 1.80 -7.00
N SER A 241 11.60 2.94 -7.03
CA SER A 241 11.95 3.61 -8.28
C SER A 241 12.71 2.67 -9.20
N LYS A 242 12.22 2.49 -10.43
CA LYS A 242 12.92 1.66 -11.44
C LYS A 242 14.29 2.23 -11.77
N ARG A 243 14.43 3.57 -11.78
CA ARG A 243 15.74 4.22 -11.99
C ARG A 243 16.74 3.86 -10.89
N SER A 244 16.29 3.76 -9.65
CA SER A 244 17.15 3.37 -8.53
C SER A 244 17.45 1.88 -8.58
N PHE A 245 16.48 1.04 -8.91
CA PHE A 245 16.64 -0.40 -9.06
C PHE A 245 17.63 -0.77 -10.18
N ASP A 246 17.51 -0.14 -11.35
CA ASP A 246 18.35 -0.44 -12.53
C ASP A 246 19.82 -0.01 -12.34
N ARG A 247 20.12 0.89 -11.39
CA ARG A 247 21.50 1.30 -11.03
C ARG A 247 22.20 0.31 -10.10
N LEU A 248 21.47 -0.59 -9.48
CA LEU A 248 22.01 -1.60 -8.58
C LEU A 248 22.66 -2.73 -9.39
N ASP A 249 23.71 -3.33 -8.85
CA ASP A 249 24.22 -4.57 -9.42
C ASP A 249 23.24 -5.74 -9.19
N LYS A 250 23.44 -6.84 -9.91
CA LYS A 250 22.53 -8.00 -9.86
C LYS A 250 22.38 -8.56 -8.46
N LYS A 251 23.45 -8.59 -7.66
CA LYS A 251 23.44 -9.14 -6.30
C LYS A 251 22.62 -8.24 -5.36
N GLN A 252 22.77 -6.92 -5.50
CA GLN A 252 21.98 -5.94 -4.75
C GLN A 252 20.48 -6.02 -5.13
N GLN A 253 20.17 -6.16 -6.42
CA GLN A 253 18.79 -6.37 -6.91
C GLN A 253 18.18 -7.65 -6.34
N GLU A 254 18.90 -8.78 -6.37
CA GLU A 254 18.46 -10.06 -5.83
C GLU A 254 18.18 -9.99 -4.31
N VAL A 255 19.04 -9.28 -3.57
CA VAL A 255 18.85 -9.04 -2.12
C VAL A 255 17.57 -8.27 -1.85
N LEU A 256 17.29 -7.17 -2.58
CA LEU A 256 16.06 -6.41 -2.40
C LEU A 256 14.80 -7.20 -2.75
N LEU A 257 14.84 -7.94 -3.85
CA LEU A 257 13.72 -8.79 -4.24
C LEU A 257 13.47 -9.92 -3.22
N ALA A 258 14.53 -10.51 -2.67
CA ALA A 258 14.42 -11.53 -1.61
C ALA A 258 13.87 -10.93 -0.30
N ALA A 259 14.37 -9.76 0.10
CA ALA A 259 13.89 -9.03 1.27
C ALA A 259 12.41 -8.61 1.10
N GLY A 260 12.03 -8.17 -0.11
CA GLY A 260 10.64 -7.84 -0.44
C GLY A 260 9.71 -9.05 -0.28
N ARG A 261 10.10 -10.23 -0.78
CA ARG A 261 9.30 -11.46 -0.61
C ARG A 261 9.11 -11.82 0.87
N LYS A 262 10.15 -11.72 1.70
CA LYS A 262 10.04 -11.96 3.16
C LYS A 262 9.10 -10.94 3.82
N ALA A 263 9.19 -9.68 3.45
CA ALA A 263 8.32 -8.63 3.95
C ALA A 263 6.86 -8.88 3.54
N GLN A 264 6.61 -9.35 2.32
CA GLN A 264 5.28 -9.77 1.86
C GLN A 264 4.72 -10.95 2.65
N GLU A 265 5.52 -11.98 2.91
CA GLU A 265 5.12 -13.14 3.72
C GLU A 265 4.80 -12.75 5.17
N TYR A 266 5.60 -11.86 5.75
CA TYR A 266 5.32 -11.27 7.06
C TYR A 266 3.98 -10.55 7.03
N PHE A 267 3.78 -9.65 6.07
CA PHE A 267 2.57 -8.85 5.97
C PHE A 267 1.32 -9.72 5.78
N ALA A 268 1.39 -10.76 4.95
CA ALA A 268 0.27 -11.68 4.72
C ALA A 268 -0.19 -12.40 6.01
N LYS A 269 0.71 -12.61 6.98
CA LYS A 269 0.41 -13.19 8.29
C LYS A 269 -0.15 -12.16 9.28
N GLU A 270 0.30 -10.93 9.19
CA GLU A 270 -0.08 -9.87 10.13
C GLU A 270 -1.36 -9.13 9.72
N ALA A 271 -1.60 -8.93 8.42
CA ALA A 271 -2.74 -8.16 7.93
C ALA A 271 -4.12 -8.64 8.44
N PRO A 272 -4.41 -9.95 8.52
CA PRO A 272 -5.69 -10.41 9.10
C PRO A 272 -5.86 -10.03 10.57
N LYS A 273 -4.76 -9.95 11.35
CA LYS A 273 -4.81 -9.58 12.76
C LYS A 273 -5.19 -8.13 12.98
N LEU A 274 -4.89 -7.25 12.01
CA LEU A 274 -5.23 -5.83 12.10
C LEU A 274 -6.74 -5.58 12.17
N ASP A 275 -7.55 -6.46 11.63
CA ASP A 275 -9.00 -6.36 11.68
C ASP A 275 -9.48 -6.55 13.13
N ASP A 276 -8.98 -7.56 13.82
CA ASP A 276 -9.28 -7.83 15.23
C ASP A 276 -8.68 -6.77 16.16
N GLU A 277 -7.45 -6.33 15.89
CA GLU A 277 -6.78 -5.26 16.64
C GLU A 277 -7.56 -3.95 16.55
N MET A 278 -8.08 -3.61 15.38
CA MET A 278 -8.94 -2.44 15.19
C MET A 278 -10.21 -2.57 16.02
N VAL A 279 -10.92 -3.70 15.91
CA VAL A 279 -12.15 -3.94 16.69
C VAL A 279 -11.88 -3.82 18.19
N LYS A 280 -10.78 -4.40 18.68
CA LYS A 280 -10.36 -4.31 20.08
C LYS A 280 -10.09 -2.86 20.50
N ALA A 281 -9.25 -2.15 19.76
CA ALA A 281 -8.87 -0.76 20.07
C ALA A 281 -10.09 0.16 20.13
N PHE A 282 -11.01 0.03 19.17
CA PHE A 282 -12.22 0.86 19.14
C PHE A 282 -13.15 0.57 20.33
N LYS A 283 -13.36 -0.70 20.68
CA LYS A 283 -14.14 -1.09 21.87
C LYS A 283 -13.52 -0.59 23.19
N GLU A 284 -12.20 -0.68 23.34
CA GLU A 284 -11.47 -0.15 24.51
C GLU A 284 -11.67 1.36 24.67
N HIS A 285 -11.79 2.09 23.56
CA HIS A 285 -12.08 3.52 23.55
C HIS A 285 -13.58 3.85 23.54
N LYS A 286 -14.45 2.86 23.81
CA LYS A 286 -15.92 3.01 23.89
C LYS A 286 -16.56 3.50 22.59
N VAL A 287 -15.95 3.21 21.46
CA VAL A 287 -16.51 3.43 20.13
C VAL A 287 -17.39 2.24 19.78
N GLU A 288 -18.58 2.50 19.27
CA GLU A 288 -19.48 1.46 18.77
C GLU A 288 -18.85 0.75 17.57
N VAL A 289 -18.86 -0.58 17.57
CA VAL A 289 -18.34 -1.39 16.47
C VAL A 289 -19.45 -2.24 15.89
N VAL A 290 -19.71 -2.08 14.60
CA VAL A 290 -20.71 -2.86 13.86
C VAL A 290 -20.08 -3.49 12.63
N THR A 291 -20.71 -4.54 12.11
CA THR A 291 -20.40 -5.15 10.81
C THR A 291 -21.64 -5.07 9.93
N LEU A 292 -21.46 -5.08 8.62
CA LEU A 292 -22.55 -5.11 7.67
C LEU A 292 -23.21 -6.50 7.68
N THR A 293 -24.54 -6.53 7.72
CA THR A 293 -25.31 -7.71 7.38
C THR A 293 -25.17 -7.99 5.87
N PRO A 294 -25.46 -9.21 5.38
CA PRO A 294 -25.46 -9.50 3.94
C PRO A 294 -26.33 -8.52 3.14
N ALA A 295 -27.52 -8.18 3.63
CA ALA A 295 -28.42 -7.25 2.96
C ALA A 295 -27.86 -5.81 2.88
N GLU A 296 -27.21 -5.33 3.94
CA GLU A 296 -26.53 -4.04 3.96
C GLU A 296 -25.33 -4.01 3.00
N TYR A 297 -24.54 -5.09 2.99
CA TYR A 297 -23.42 -5.26 2.05
C TYR A 297 -23.92 -5.22 0.59
N ASP A 298 -24.98 -5.97 0.27
CA ASP A 298 -25.56 -6.01 -1.07
C ASP A 298 -26.13 -4.66 -1.50
N ALA A 299 -26.69 -3.88 -0.57
CA ALA A 299 -27.14 -2.52 -0.84
C ALA A 299 -25.97 -1.61 -1.28
N TRP A 300 -24.83 -1.67 -0.59
CA TRP A 300 -23.62 -0.95 -0.98
C TRP A 300 -23.06 -1.43 -2.31
N LEU A 301 -22.99 -2.74 -2.52
CA LEU A 301 -22.50 -3.30 -3.78
C LEU A 301 -23.37 -2.86 -4.97
N LYS A 302 -24.68 -2.78 -4.79
CA LYS A 302 -25.61 -2.27 -5.82
C LYS A 302 -25.30 -0.81 -6.19
N ILE A 303 -25.06 0.04 -5.19
CA ILE A 303 -24.66 1.45 -5.45
C ILE A 303 -23.33 1.48 -6.21
N ALA A 304 -22.33 0.70 -5.78
CA ALA A 304 -21.03 0.65 -6.45
C ALA A 304 -21.14 0.21 -7.92
N GLN A 305 -21.97 -0.82 -8.20
CA GLN A 305 -22.22 -1.32 -9.55
C GLN A 305 -22.95 -0.31 -10.44
N GLN A 306 -23.67 0.63 -9.85
CA GLN A 306 -24.38 1.70 -10.57
C GLN A 306 -23.55 3.00 -10.69
N SER A 307 -22.45 3.13 -9.97
CA SER A 307 -21.60 4.32 -9.91
C SER A 307 -20.13 4.02 -10.21
N SER A 308 -19.38 3.47 -9.26
CA SER A 308 -17.94 3.26 -9.37
C SER A 308 -17.55 2.38 -10.56
N TYR A 309 -18.28 1.30 -10.82
CA TYR A 309 -17.98 0.37 -11.91
C TYR A 309 -18.14 1.00 -13.30
N PRO A 310 -19.28 1.63 -13.65
CA PRO A 310 -19.44 2.25 -14.97
C PRO A 310 -18.53 3.47 -15.16
N GLU A 311 -18.32 4.30 -14.13
CA GLU A 311 -17.39 5.43 -14.25
C GLU A 311 -15.96 4.95 -14.49
N PHE A 312 -15.50 3.93 -13.75
CA PHE A 312 -14.18 3.34 -13.97
C PHE A 312 -14.06 2.74 -15.39
N ALA A 313 -15.07 1.99 -15.85
CA ALA A 313 -15.08 1.39 -17.19
C ALA A 313 -15.05 2.44 -18.30
N LYS A 314 -15.66 3.60 -18.08
CA LYS A 314 -15.66 4.74 -19.01
C LYS A 314 -14.32 5.48 -19.05
N GLU A 315 -13.69 5.67 -17.89
CA GLU A 315 -12.48 6.46 -17.75
C GLU A 315 -11.18 5.70 -18.07
N VAL A 316 -11.21 4.37 -17.92
CA VAL A 316 -10.03 3.50 -18.06
C VAL A 316 -10.12 2.68 -19.34
N PRO A 317 -9.18 2.83 -20.29
CA PRO A 317 -9.07 1.91 -21.41
C PRO A 317 -9.01 0.45 -20.89
N ASP A 318 -9.84 -0.43 -21.47
CA ASP A 318 -10.00 -1.82 -20.98
C ASP A 318 -10.47 -1.96 -19.51
N GLY A 319 -11.03 -0.91 -18.90
CA GLY A 319 -11.45 -0.89 -17.50
C GLY A 319 -12.43 -2.00 -17.16
N LYS A 320 -13.41 -2.29 -18.05
CA LYS A 320 -14.33 -3.41 -17.88
C LYS A 320 -13.57 -4.75 -17.84
N LYS A 321 -12.59 -4.95 -18.73
CA LYS A 321 -11.77 -6.18 -18.75
C LYS A 321 -11.00 -6.36 -17.45
N LEU A 322 -10.42 -5.28 -16.90
CA LEU A 322 -9.72 -5.33 -15.61
C LEU A 322 -10.66 -5.76 -14.48
N ILE A 323 -11.86 -5.19 -14.43
CA ILE A 323 -12.87 -5.59 -13.42
C ILE A 323 -13.25 -7.06 -13.59
N ASP A 324 -13.55 -7.51 -14.81
CA ASP A 324 -13.94 -8.88 -15.11
C ASP A 324 -12.81 -9.88 -14.74
N GLN A 325 -11.56 -9.55 -15.02
CA GLN A 325 -10.39 -10.35 -14.61
C GLN A 325 -10.33 -10.49 -13.08
N ALA A 326 -10.50 -9.39 -12.34
CA ALA A 326 -10.47 -9.47 -10.89
C ALA A 326 -11.68 -10.24 -10.33
N LEU A 327 -12.87 -10.06 -10.89
CA LEU A 327 -14.08 -10.79 -10.47
C LEU A 327 -13.98 -12.29 -10.77
N SER A 328 -13.25 -12.70 -11.80
CA SER A 328 -13.07 -14.13 -12.18
C SER A 328 -12.18 -14.93 -11.22
N VAL A 329 -11.40 -14.28 -10.37
CA VAL A 329 -10.60 -14.93 -9.34
C VAL A 329 -11.52 -15.44 -8.25
N LYS A 330 -11.59 -16.77 -8.11
CA LYS A 330 -12.46 -17.48 -7.14
C LYS A 330 -11.78 -17.56 -5.78
#